data_5c1c01d4552189f1cfb6e19f93f28b3e
#
_entry.id   5c1c01d4552189f1cfb6e19f93f28b3e
#
_cell.length_a   1.000
_cell.length_b   1.000
_cell.length_c   1.000
_cell.angle_alpha   90.00
_cell.angle_beta   90.00
_cell.angle_gamma   90.00
#
_symmetry.space_group_name_H-M   'P 1'
#
loop_
_entity.id
_entity.type
_entity.pdbx_description
1 polymer ?
#
loop_
_entity_poly.entity_id
_entity_poly.type
_entity_poly.pdbx_seq_one_letter_code
_entity_poly.pdbx_strand_id
1 'polypeptide(L)'
;VELEDVAIGEANAVIAYGSSHTTEAIRPRVSAGKPFLSYGARIGFSLIGREALRADTHVQTVHRMAVDVATYDQQSCLAPQTIFVERGGAISPAQTAELLASELDSQQRKYPRSTPSDTESLAIRRARSQTEMQALFMTSMTPDSAAQADPQAPFVIESPQGTDWTVLYYPNTSSLPSLGTPLNRTINIVAVDQLKHALPTLKPYREWLQTCAIATSSSRLFALAQQVGEYGIDRICPVGEMNRAKSGWHHDGGFNILDLVRAVDIERNTDRYADTFDIDYE
;
A
#
# COMPACT_ATOMS: atom_id res chain seq x y z
N VAL A 1 -12.03 12.59 -25.32
CA VAL A 1 -10.82 13.40 -25.58
C VAL A 1 -11.20 14.87 -25.73
N GLU A 2 -12.10 15.26 -26.61
CA GLU A 2 -12.47 16.69 -26.81
C GLU A 2 -13.01 17.39 -25.54
N LEU A 3 -13.95 16.78 -24.82
CA LEU A 3 -14.50 17.35 -23.59
C LEU A 3 -13.45 17.43 -22.46
N GLU A 4 -12.57 16.44 -22.40
CA GLU A 4 -11.48 16.41 -21.44
C GLU A 4 -10.44 17.50 -21.73
N ASP A 5 -10.12 17.76 -23.01
CA ASP A 5 -9.22 18.83 -23.43
C ASP A 5 -9.78 20.21 -23.09
N VAL A 6 -11.07 20.42 -23.30
CA VAL A 6 -11.76 21.64 -22.88
C VAL A 6 -11.69 21.82 -21.37
N ALA A 7 -11.99 20.78 -20.59
CA ALA A 7 -11.92 20.84 -19.13
C ALA A 7 -10.51 21.16 -18.64
N ILE A 8 -9.48 20.51 -19.21
CA ILE A 8 -8.07 20.78 -18.87
C ILE A 8 -7.69 22.22 -19.25
N GLY A 9 -8.16 22.71 -20.41
CA GLY A 9 -7.90 24.06 -20.91
C GLY A 9 -8.47 25.13 -20.00
N GLU A 10 -9.68 24.98 -19.50
CA GLU A 10 -10.38 25.97 -18.68
C GLU A 10 -10.09 25.89 -17.17
N ALA A 11 -9.63 24.74 -16.67
CA ALA A 11 -9.30 24.59 -15.25
C ALA A 11 -8.13 25.47 -14.82
N ASN A 12 -8.17 26.02 -13.60
CA ASN A 12 -7.07 26.76 -12.99
C ASN A 12 -5.95 25.85 -12.45
N ALA A 13 -6.28 24.60 -12.12
CA ALA A 13 -5.36 23.54 -11.69
C ALA A 13 -5.91 22.19 -12.16
N VAL A 14 -5.04 21.22 -12.38
CA VAL A 14 -5.41 19.86 -12.78
C VAL A 14 -4.87 18.87 -11.79
N ILE A 15 -5.76 18.00 -11.28
CA ILE A 15 -5.38 16.86 -10.43
C ILE A 15 -5.72 15.59 -11.19
N ALA A 16 -4.72 14.73 -11.40
CA ALA A 16 -4.88 13.48 -12.12
C ALA A 16 -4.59 12.28 -11.21
N TYR A 17 -5.51 11.33 -11.19
CA TYR A 17 -5.35 10.03 -10.53
C TYR A 17 -5.32 8.92 -11.58
N GLY A 18 -4.41 7.98 -11.45
CA GLY A 18 -4.37 6.84 -12.36
C GLY A 18 -3.03 6.14 -12.41
N SER A 19 -2.86 5.26 -13.39
CA SER A 19 -1.56 4.65 -13.67
C SER A 19 -0.53 5.70 -14.10
N SER A 20 0.76 5.39 -13.98
CA SER A 20 1.82 6.28 -14.48
C SER A 20 1.60 6.64 -15.96
N HIS A 21 1.19 5.66 -16.78
CA HIS A 21 0.85 5.89 -18.18
C HIS A 21 -0.30 6.91 -18.35
N THR A 22 -1.34 6.84 -17.51
CA THR A 22 -2.47 7.78 -17.56
C THR A 22 -2.04 9.20 -17.18
N THR A 23 -1.31 9.34 -16.08
CA THR A 23 -0.86 10.65 -15.60
C THR A 23 0.17 11.30 -16.53
N GLU A 24 1.06 10.49 -17.11
CA GLU A 24 2.03 10.93 -18.12
C GLU A 24 1.36 11.37 -19.44
N ALA A 25 0.25 10.73 -19.84
CA ALA A 25 -0.51 11.11 -21.03
C ALA A 25 -1.28 12.44 -20.85
N ILE A 26 -1.65 12.78 -19.59
CA ILE A 26 -2.34 14.06 -19.28
C ILE A 26 -1.34 15.21 -19.19
N ARG A 27 -0.16 15.00 -18.65
CA ARG A 27 0.83 16.04 -18.37
C ARG A 27 1.13 16.99 -19.54
N PRO A 28 1.37 16.53 -20.79
CA PRO A 28 1.65 17.40 -21.93
C PRO A 28 0.47 18.28 -22.37
N ARG A 29 -0.75 17.93 -21.95
CA ARG A 29 -1.98 18.65 -22.26
C ARG A 29 -2.25 19.80 -21.30
N VAL A 30 -1.51 19.87 -20.17
CA VAL A 30 -1.63 20.93 -19.18
C VAL A 30 -0.60 22.01 -19.47
N SER A 31 -1.05 23.27 -19.64
CA SER A 31 -0.18 24.39 -19.92
C SER A 31 0.87 24.62 -18.79
N ALA A 32 2.07 25.05 -19.15
CA ALA A 32 3.22 25.15 -18.24
C ALA A 32 3.01 26.03 -16.99
N GLY A 33 2.15 27.02 -17.07
CA GLY A 33 1.83 27.92 -15.94
C GLY A 33 0.73 27.42 -15.01
N LYS A 34 0.12 26.26 -15.31
CA LYS A 34 -0.99 25.69 -14.55
C LYS A 34 -0.51 24.61 -13.59
N PRO A 35 -0.87 24.65 -12.29
CA PRO A 35 -0.57 23.59 -11.36
C PRO A 35 -1.08 22.23 -11.84
N PHE A 36 -0.22 21.21 -11.80
CA PHE A 36 -0.55 19.85 -12.14
C PHE A 36 -0.08 18.90 -11.06
N LEU A 37 -1.02 18.28 -10.35
CA LEU A 37 -0.76 17.26 -9.35
C LEU A 37 -1.13 15.90 -9.92
N SER A 38 -0.19 14.96 -9.86
CA SER A 38 -0.40 13.59 -10.35
C SER A 38 -0.21 12.59 -9.21
N TYR A 39 -1.22 11.74 -9.03
CA TYR A 39 -1.23 10.66 -8.05
C TYR A 39 -1.24 9.32 -8.79
N GLY A 40 -0.05 8.70 -8.85
CA GLY A 40 0.18 7.44 -9.57
C GLY A 40 -0.13 6.20 -8.73
N ALA A 41 0.22 5.02 -9.30
CA ALA A 41 0.14 3.76 -8.57
C ALA A 41 1.11 3.76 -7.38
N ARG A 42 0.66 3.22 -6.24
CA ARG A 42 1.44 3.12 -5.00
C ARG A 42 1.46 1.68 -4.50
N ILE A 43 2.42 1.40 -3.63
CA ILE A 43 2.56 0.11 -2.96
C ILE A 43 2.37 0.33 -1.47
N GLY A 44 1.26 -0.20 -0.94
CA GLY A 44 1.02 -0.31 0.49
C GLY A 44 1.55 -1.63 1.04
N PHE A 45 1.91 -1.66 2.32
CA PHE A 45 2.28 -2.88 3.02
C PHE A 45 1.87 -2.81 4.50
N SER A 46 1.94 -3.96 5.20
CA SER A 46 1.64 -4.02 6.62
C SER A 46 2.77 -4.68 7.40
N LEU A 47 2.96 -4.25 8.64
CA LEU A 47 3.91 -4.81 9.61
C LEU A 47 3.14 -5.35 10.82
N ILE A 48 3.12 -6.67 10.99
CA ILE A 48 2.39 -7.36 12.05
C ILE A 48 3.37 -7.89 13.08
N GLY A 49 3.45 -7.24 14.24
CA GLY A 49 4.25 -7.66 15.34
C GLY A 49 3.66 -8.88 16.07
N ARG A 50 4.52 -9.67 16.72
CA ARG A 50 4.12 -10.86 17.47
C ARG A 50 3.08 -10.57 18.56
N GLU A 51 3.04 -9.36 19.08
CA GLU A 51 2.09 -8.92 20.10
C GLU A 51 0.65 -8.83 19.56
N ALA A 52 0.49 -8.58 18.27
CA ALA A 52 -0.80 -8.56 17.62
C ALA A 52 -1.35 -9.96 17.27
N LEU A 53 -0.48 -10.97 17.40
CA LEU A 53 -0.78 -12.39 17.11
C LEU A 53 -0.84 -13.24 18.38
N ARG A 54 -1.25 -12.67 19.52
CA ARG A 54 -1.51 -13.42 20.74
C ARG A 54 -2.82 -14.22 20.63
N ALA A 55 -3.01 -15.17 21.55
CA ALA A 55 -4.19 -16.04 21.58
C ALA A 55 -5.53 -15.25 21.63
N ASP A 56 -5.53 -14.09 22.26
CA ASP A 56 -6.71 -13.24 22.44
C ASP A 56 -6.91 -12.18 21.34
N THR A 57 -5.91 -11.93 20.47
CA THR A 57 -5.96 -10.84 19.49
C THR A 57 -5.83 -11.28 18.04
N HIS A 58 -5.23 -12.44 17.76
CA HIS A 58 -4.89 -12.86 16.39
C HIS A 58 -6.12 -12.92 15.46
N VAL A 59 -7.26 -13.42 15.94
CA VAL A 59 -8.48 -13.52 15.11
C VAL A 59 -8.91 -12.13 14.61
N GLN A 60 -8.95 -11.15 15.51
CA GLN A 60 -9.32 -9.79 15.13
C GLN A 60 -8.27 -9.14 14.22
N THR A 61 -6.98 -9.40 14.46
CA THR A 61 -5.88 -8.88 13.64
C THR A 61 -5.99 -9.43 12.22
N VAL A 62 -6.17 -10.74 12.05
CA VAL A 62 -6.31 -11.38 10.74
C VAL A 62 -7.57 -10.90 10.01
N HIS A 63 -8.70 -10.76 10.72
CA HIS A 63 -9.90 -10.16 10.15
C HIS A 63 -9.65 -8.75 9.59
N ARG A 64 -8.95 -7.89 10.33
CA ARG A 64 -8.59 -6.53 9.89
C ARG A 64 -7.65 -6.55 8.68
N MET A 65 -6.68 -7.48 8.65
CA MET A 65 -5.83 -7.70 7.46
C MET A 65 -6.67 -8.03 6.22
N ALA A 66 -7.63 -8.94 6.36
CA ALA A 66 -8.54 -9.32 5.26
C ALA A 66 -9.41 -8.13 4.79
N VAL A 67 -9.88 -7.28 5.71
CA VAL A 67 -10.61 -6.06 5.36
C VAL A 67 -9.75 -5.12 4.52
N ASP A 68 -8.48 -4.89 4.90
CA ASP A 68 -7.58 -4.03 4.14
C ASP A 68 -7.32 -4.57 2.72
N VAL A 69 -7.19 -5.90 2.58
CA VAL A 69 -6.98 -6.56 1.28
C VAL A 69 -8.25 -6.57 0.42
N ALA A 70 -9.41 -6.85 1.04
CA ALA A 70 -10.66 -7.02 0.29
C ALA A 70 -11.30 -5.69 -0.16
N THR A 71 -11.07 -4.61 0.59
CA THR A 71 -11.67 -3.30 0.31
C THR A 71 -11.24 -2.80 -1.06
N TYR A 72 -12.22 -2.39 -1.88
CA TYR A 72 -12.05 -1.96 -3.28
C TYR A 72 -11.31 -2.98 -4.15
N ASP A 73 -11.44 -4.27 -3.85
CA ASP A 73 -10.76 -5.38 -4.54
C ASP A 73 -9.23 -5.20 -4.60
N GLN A 74 -8.66 -4.54 -3.57
CA GLN A 74 -7.24 -4.17 -3.49
C GLN A 74 -6.79 -3.14 -4.55
N GLN A 75 -7.69 -2.53 -5.31
CA GLN A 75 -7.35 -1.57 -6.37
C GLN A 75 -7.01 -0.16 -5.85
N SER A 76 -7.20 0.09 -4.56
CA SER A 76 -6.81 1.35 -3.93
C SER A 76 -5.29 1.49 -3.82
N CYS A 77 -4.76 2.68 -4.10
CA CYS A 77 -3.34 3.01 -3.86
C CYS A 77 -2.92 2.87 -2.38
N LEU A 78 -3.89 2.80 -1.46
CA LEU A 78 -3.68 2.63 -0.03
C LEU A 78 -3.67 1.15 0.40
N ALA A 79 -4.11 0.22 -0.48
CA ALA A 79 -4.26 -1.19 -0.13
C ALA A 79 -2.90 -1.89 0.06
N PRO A 80 -2.81 -2.87 0.98
CA PRO A 80 -1.58 -3.63 1.15
C PRO A 80 -1.38 -4.61 0.00
N GLN A 81 -0.13 -4.74 -0.44
CA GLN A 81 0.29 -5.76 -1.40
C GLN A 81 1.20 -6.82 -0.75
N THR A 82 1.84 -6.46 0.35
CA THR A 82 2.66 -7.36 1.17
C THR A 82 2.38 -7.13 2.65
N ILE A 83 2.30 -8.21 3.40
CA ILE A 83 2.18 -8.18 4.87
C ILE A 83 3.36 -8.94 5.46
N PHE A 84 4.21 -8.24 6.20
CA PHE A 84 5.31 -8.83 6.95
C PHE A 84 4.80 -9.25 8.32
N VAL A 85 5.02 -10.52 8.67
CA VAL A 85 4.53 -11.14 9.89
C VAL A 85 5.71 -11.59 10.76
N GLU A 86 5.79 -11.03 11.95
CA GLU A 86 6.87 -11.35 12.90
C GLU A 86 6.63 -12.71 13.56
N ARG A 87 7.67 -13.55 13.60
CA ARG A 87 7.65 -14.83 14.30
C ARG A 87 7.56 -14.65 15.82
N GLY A 88 7.07 -15.70 16.50
CA GLY A 88 7.01 -15.74 17.97
C GLY A 88 5.68 -15.21 18.55
N GLY A 89 4.64 -15.07 17.75
CA GLY A 89 3.25 -14.93 18.21
C GLY A 89 2.66 -16.28 18.66
N ALA A 90 1.40 -16.28 19.09
CA ALA A 90 0.66 -17.50 19.40
C ALA A 90 0.33 -18.34 18.16
N ILE A 91 0.31 -17.69 17.00
CA ILE A 91 0.22 -18.34 15.68
C ILE A 91 1.47 -17.98 14.87
N SER A 92 1.91 -18.90 14.03
CA SER A 92 3.04 -18.68 13.13
C SER A 92 2.67 -17.81 11.93
N PRO A 93 3.64 -17.25 11.20
CA PRO A 93 3.36 -16.55 9.93
C PRO A 93 2.65 -17.43 8.91
N ALA A 94 2.96 -18.72 8.82
CA ALA A 94 2.28 -19.66 7.95
C ALA A 94 0.81 -19.87 8.36
N GLN A 95 0.55 -20.08 9.65
CA GLN A 95 -0.82 -20.14 10.19
C GLN A 95 -1.58 -18.83 9.97
N THR A 96 -0.87 -17.69 10.05
CA THR A 96 -1.47 -16.38 9.72
C THR A 96 -1.91 -16.32 8.26
N ALA A 97 -1.13 -16.89 7.33
CA ALA A 97 -1.50 -16.98 5.91
C ALA A 97 -2.74 -17.86 5.69
N GLU A 98 -2.83 -19.01 6.37
CA GLU A 98 -3.99 -19.91 6.32
C GLU A 98 -5.27 -19.24 6.86
N LEU A 99 -5.18 -18.57 8.01
CA LEU A 99 -6.30 -17.85 8.59
C LEU A 99 -6.73 -16.66 7.73
N LEU A 100 -5.77 -15.95 7.13
CA LEU A 100 -6.07 -14.85 6.21
C LEU A 100 -6.80 -15.36 4.96
N ALA A 101 -6.40 -16.51 4.42
CA ALA A 101 -7.09 -17.14 3.30
C ALA A 101 -8.55 -17.47 3.64
N SER A 102 -8.80 -18.02 4.84
CA SER A 102 -10.16 -18.30 5.34
C SER A 102 -10.99 -17.03 5.50
N GLU A 103 -10.39 -15.94 6.01
CA GLU A 103 -11.07 -14.64 6.13
C GLU A 103 -11.33 -14.01 4.76
N LEU A 104 -10.41 -14.11 3.79
CA LEU A 104 -10.64 -13.63 2.43
C LEU A 104 -11.77 -14.39 1.73
N ASP A 105 -11.88 -15.69 1.98
CA ASP A 105 -13.00 -16.50 1.50
C ASP A 105 -14.33 -16.03 2.13
N SER A 106 -14.34 -15.70 3.42
CA SER A 106 -15.49 -15.11 4.10
C SER A 106 -15.85 -13.73 3.52
N GLN A 107 -14.85 -12.88 3.26
CA GLN A 107 -15.05 -11.58 2.60
C GLN A 107 -15.60 -11.75 1.18
N GLN A 108 -15.11 -12.72 0.42
CA GLN A 108 -15.59 -13.01 -0.92
C GLN A 108 -17.06 -13.42 -0.94
N ARG A 109 -17.49 -14.26 0.01
CA ARG A 109 -18.91 -14.63 0.15
C ARG A 109 -19.81 -13.45 0.49
N LYS A 110 -19.33 -12.54 1.32
CA LYS A 110 -20.09 -11.37 1.77
C LYS A 110 -20.07 -10.22 0.76
N TYR A 111 -18.93 -10.02 0.16
CA TYR A 111 -18.66 -8.94 -0.80
C TYR A 111 -17.92 -9.53 -2.01
N PRO A 112 -18.65 -10.17 -2.93
CA PRO A 112 -18.04 -10.76 -4.10
C PRO A 112 -17.21 -9.74 -4.86
N ARG A 113 -16.00 -10.15 -5.26
CA ARG A 113 -15.12 -9.31 -6.08
C ARG A 113 -15.69 -9.13 -7.49
N SER A 114 -15.44 -7.96 -8.08
CA SER A 114 -15.69 -7.74 -9.50
C SER A 114 -14.89 -8.71 -10.38
N THR A 115 -15.42 -9.05 -11.55
CA THR A 115 -14.71 -9.93 -12.50
C THR A 115 -13.47 -9.23 -13.03
N PRO A 116 -12.26 -9.79 -12.84
CA PRO A 116 -11.05 -9.22 -13.39
C PRO A 116 -11.02 -9.41 -14.92
N SER A 117 -10.29 -8.56 -15.60
CA SER A 117 -9.97 -8.75 -17.02
C SER A 117 -9.12 -10.02 -17.24
N ASP A 118 -9.05 -10.47 -18.47
CA ASP A 118 -8.21 -11.62 -18.85
C ASP A 118 -6.72 -11.36 -18.52
N THR A 119 -6.26 -10.13 -18.71
CA THR A 119 -4.88 -9.72 -18.40
C THR A 119 -4.60 -9.79 -16.89
N GLU A 120 -5.53 -9.31 -16.05
CA GLU A 120 -5.42 -9.39 -14.60
C GLU A 120 -5.46 -10.84 -14.11
N SER A 121 -6.39 -11.64 -14.65
CA SER A 121 -6.50 -13.07 -14.35
C SER A 121 -5.22 -13.82 -14.71
N LEU A 122 -4.62 -13.51 -15.86
CA LEU A 122 -3.34 -14.08 -16.26
C LEU A 122 -2.20 -13.67 -15.32
N ALA A 123 -2.16 -12.41 -14.89
CA ALA A 123 -1.16 -11.92 -13.94
C ALA A 123 -1.26 -12.63 -12.58
N ILE A 124 -2.48 -12.86 -12.06
CA ILE A 124 -2.70 -13.63 -10.83
C ILE A 124 -2.20 -15.08 -10.99
N ARG A 125 -2.59 -15.78 -12.06
CA ARG A 125 -2.15 -17.15 -12.32
C ARG A 125 -0.63 -17.24 -12.47
N ARG A 126 0.00 -16.27 -13.12
CA ARG A 126 1.47 -16.20 -13.23
C ARG A 126 2.14 -16.06 -11.86
N ALA A 127 1.61 -15.22 -10.97
CA ALA A 127 2.13 -15.07 -9.61
C ALA A 127 2.03 -16.38 -8.81
N ARG A 128 0.89 -17.10 -8.90
CA ARG A 128 0.71 -18.44 -8.31
C ARG A 128 1.77 -19.42 -8.82
N SER A 129 1.84 -19.62 -10.14
CA SER A 129 2.77 -20.57 -10.75
C SER A 129 4.25 -20.22 -10.47
N GLN A 130 4.60 -18.94 -10.40
CA GLN A 130 5.95 -18.52 -10.05
C GLN A 130 6.29 -18.92 -8.61
N THR A 131 5.37 -18.75 -7.67
CA THR A 131 5.56 -19.13 -6.27
C THR A 131 5.65 -20.66 -6.11
N GLU A 132 4.81 -21.43 -6.81
CA GLU A 132 4.85 -22.89 -6.83
C GLU A 132 6.16 -23.43 -7.40
N MET A 133 6.64 -22.87 -8.52
CA MET A 133 7.94 -23.24 -9.10
C MET A 133 9.09 -22.96 -8.14
N GLN A 134 9.05 -21.82 -7.45
CA GLN A 134 10.05 -21.49 -6.43
C GLN A 134 10.01 -22.47 -5.25
N ALA A 135 8.82 -22.88 -4.81
CA ALA A 135 8.65 -23.89 -3.77
C ALA A 135 9.28 -25.25 -4.16
N LEU A 136 9.01 -25.73 -5.38
CA LEU A 136 9.59 -26.96 -5.92
C LEU A 136 11.12 -26.89 -5.97
N PHE A 137 11.68 -25.76 -6.42
CA PHE A 137 13.11 -25.57 -6.48
C PHE A 137 13.76 -25.61 -5.08
N MET A 138 13.17 -24.90 -4.10
CA MET A 138 13.70 -24.86 -2.72
C MET A 138 13.58 -26.22 -2.03
N THR A 139 12.48 -26.93 -2.21
CA THR A 139 12.27 -28.28 -1.62
C THR A 139 13.25 -29.31 -2.20
N SER A 140 13.61 -29.21 -3.47
CA SER A 140 14.60 -30.09 -4.08
C SER A 140 16.02 -29.92 -3.54
N MET A 141 16.32 -28.72 -2.98
CA MET A 141 17.64 -28.41 -2.40
C MET A 141 17.75 -28.73 -0.89
N THR A 142 16.64 -28.93 -0.18
CA THR A 142 16.60 -29.20 1.28
C THR A 142 15.69 -30.40 1.59
N PRO A 143 16.16 -31.66 1.40
CA PRO A 143 15.31 -32.84 1.51
C PRO A 143 14.82 -33.20 2.91
N ASP A 144 15.39 -32.66 3.99
CA ASP A 144 15.16 -33.10 5.36
C ASP A 144 14.91 -31.95 6.35
N SER A 145 13.68 -31.39 6.37
CA SER A 145 13.25 -30.50 7.46
C SER A 145 11.82 -30.75 7.92
N ALA A 146 11.54 -31.98 8.35
CA ALA A 146 10.19 -32.42 8.75
C ALA A 146 9.70 -31.96 10.14
N ALA A 147 10.37 -31.02 10.82
CA ALA A 147 10.06 -30.68 12.22
C ALA A 147 10.09 -29.17 12.57
N GLN A 148 9.87 -28.27 11.63
CA GLN A 148 9.85 -26.84 11.94
C GLN A 148 8.42 -26.30 11.98
N ALA A 149 8.14 -25.40 12.94
CA ALA A 149 6.84 -24.78 13.15
C ALA A 149 6.38 -23.88 11.97
N ASP A 150 7.32 -23.46 11.11
CA ASP A 150 7.07 -22.69 9.90
C ASP A 150 7.67 -23.39 8.68
N PRO A 151 6.93 -23.49 7.56
CA PRO A 151 7.46 -24.01 6.30
C PRO A 151 8.69 -23.22 5.84
N GLN A 152 9.73 -23.90 5.36
CA GLN A 152 10.95 -23.29 4.83
C GLN A 152 10.86 -22.97 3.33
N ALA A 153 9.82 -23.45 2.65
CA ALA A 153 9.53 -23.16 1.26
C ALA A 153 8.29 -22.26 1.12
N PRO A 154 8.21 -21.41 0.08
CA PRO A 154 7.01 -20.70 -0.26
C PRO A 154 5.84 -21.66 -0.53
N PHE A 155 4.61 -21.17 -0.39
CA PHE A 155 3.41 -21.88 -0.82
C PHE A 155 2.31 -20.93 -1.24
N VAL A 156 1.32 -21.46 -1.96
CA VAL A 156 0.15 -20.75 -2.45
C VAL A 156 -1.09 -21.28 -1.75
N ILE A 157 -1.96 -20.38 -1.29
CA ILE A 157 -3.33 -20.70 -0.93
C ILE A 157 -4.22 -19.90 -1.86
N GLU A 158 -5.09 -20.58 -2.57
CA GLU A 158 -5.94 -19.96 -3.59
C GLU A 158 -7.42 -20.22 -3.33
N SER A 159 -8.26 -19.36 -3.89
CA SER A 159 -9.70 -19.54 -3.87
C SER A 159 -10.07 -20.88 -4.52
N PRO A 160 -11.10 -21.60 -4.00
CA PRO A 160 -11.54 -22.88 -4.55
C PRO A 160 -11.96 -22.78 -6.03
N GLN A 161 -12.33 -21.61 -6.48
CA GLN A 161 -12.74 -21.34 -7.86
C GLN A 161 -12.05 -20.09 -8.38
N GLY A 162 -11.61 -20.13 -9.64
CA GLY A 162 -11.11 -18.97 -10.36
C GLY A 162 -9.90 -18.29 -9.69
N THR A 163 -9.98 -16.98 -9.59
CA THR A 163 -8.93 -16.09 -9.05
C THR A 163 -9.46 -15.12 -8.01
N ASP A 164 -10.52 -15.50 -7.28
CA ASP A 164 -11.25 -14.59 -6.38
C ASP A 164 -10.36 -13.97 -5.30
N TRP A 165 -9.43 -14.74 -4.77
CA TRP A 165 -8.38 -14.29 -3.87
C TRP A 165 -7.16 -15.22 -3.95
N THR A 166 -6.00 -14.75 -3.52
CA THR A 166 -4.75 -15.51 -3.49
C THR A 166 -3.88 -15.04 -2.34
N VAL A 167 -3.38 -15.97 -1.53
CA VAL A 167 -2.35 -15.72 -0.51
C VAL A 167 -1.07 -16.42 -0.93
N LEU A 168 0.02 -15.67 -1.05
CA LEU A 168 1.35 -16.13 -1.41
C LEU A 168 2.22 -16.04 -0.16
N TYR A 169 2.64 -17.17 0.39
CA TYR A 169 3.50 -17.20 1.57
C TYR A 169 4.98 -17.31 1.18
N TYR A 170 5.81 -16.55 1.88
CA TYR A 170 7.26 -16.57 1.75
C TYR A 170 7.92 -16.72 3.13
N PRO A 171 8.82 -17.70 3.33
CA PRO A 171 9.43 -17.99 4.63
C PRO A 171 10.41 -16.92 5.11
N ASN A 172 10.84 -16.02 4.24
CA ASN A 172 11.75 -14.91 4.57
C ASN A 172 11.72 -13.84 3.47
N THR A 173 12.37 -12.72 3.70
CA THR A 173 12.44 -11.61 2.74
C THR A 173 13.25 -11.92 1.48
N SER A 174 14.22 -12.84 1.55
CA SER A 174 15.05 -13.24 0.40
C SER A 174 14.28 -14.09 -0.61
N SER A 175 13.21 -14.75 -0.17
CA SER A 175 12.34 -15.55 -1.04
C SER A 175 11.24 -14.70 -1.71
N LEU A 176 10.99 -13.47 -1.26
CA LEU A 176 10.01 -12.58 -1.85
C LEU A 176 10.48 -12.04 -3.21
N PRO A 177 9.79 -12.36 -4.33
CA PRO A 177 10.23 -11.92 -5.66
C PRO A 177 9.94 -10.43 -5.91
N SER A 178 8.88 -9.89 -5.33
CA SER A 178 8.45 -8.51 -5.48
C SER A 178 7.61 -8.08 -4.29
N LEU A 179 7.74 -6.81 -3.88
CA LEU A 179 6.86 -6.20 -2.87
C LEU A 179 5.44 -6.00 -3.41
N GLY A 180 5.31 -5.70 -4.71
CA GLY A 180 4.05 -5.54 -5.40
C GLY A 180 3.43 -6.87 -5.83
N THR A 181 2.10 -6.88 -5.96
CA THR A 181 1.29 -8.02 -6.40
C THR A 181 0.44 -7.64 -7.63
N PRO A 182 -0.20 -8.61 -8.31
CA PRO A 182 -1.19 -8.34 -9.35
C PRO A 182 -2.46 -7.66 -8.84
N LEU A 183 -2.54 -7.26 -7.56
CA LEU A 183 -3.75 -6.75 -6.93
C LEU A 183 -4.89 -7.79 -6.93
N ASN A 184 -6.15 -7.34 -7.01
CA ASN A 184 -7.30 -8.23 -7.12
C ASN A 184 -7.36 -9.29 -5.99
N ARG A 185 -7.14 -8.84 -4.74
CA ARG A 185 -7.08 -9.69 -3.53
C ARG A 185 -5.95 -10.73 -3.60
N THR A 186 -4.84 -10.38 -4.24
CA THR A 186 -3.60 -11.18 -4.22
C THR A 186 -2.61 -10.54 -3.25
N ILE A 187 -2.23 -11.28 -2.21
CA ILE A 187 -1.45 -10.75 -1.10
C ILE A 187 -0.22 -11.61 -0.78
N ASN A 188 0.93 -10.99 -0.58
CA ASN A 188 2.13 -11.64 -0.07
C ASN A 188 2.11 -11.65 1.45
N ILE A 189 2.37 -12.79 2.07
CA ILE A 189 2.68 -12.95 3.50
C ILE A 189 4.14 -13.34 3.61
N VAL A 190 4.92 -12.51 4.30
CA VAL A 190 6.36 -12.71 4.44
C VAL A 190 6.71 -12.85 5.90
N ALA A 191 7.29 -13.98 6.28
CA ALA A 191 7.76 -14.20 7.64
C ALA A 191 9.07 -13.44 7.90
N VAL A 192 9.16 -12.80 9.07
CA VAL A 192 10.36 -12.10 9.54
C VAL A 192 10.62 -12.42 11.01
N ASP A 193 11.89 -12.49 11.42
CA ASP A 193 12.23 -12.70 12.83
C ASP A 193 12.01 -11.45 13.67
N GLN A 194 12.20 -10.28 13.07
CA GLN A 194 11.89 -8.97 13.64
C GLN A 194 11.36 -8.04 12.55
N LEU A 195 10.41 -7.16 12.88
CA LEU A 195 9.80 -6.25 11.90
C LEU A 195 10.80 -5.37 11.16
N LYS A 196 11.89 -4.95 11.82
CA LYS A 196 12.97 -4.18 11.17
C LYS A 196 13.66 -4.92 10.03
N HIS A 197 13.62 -6.27 9.99
CA HIS A 197 14.22 -7.07 8.92
C HIS A 197 13.43 -6.97 7.61
N ALA A 198 12.20 -6.46 7.65
CA ALA A 198 11.43 -6.11 6.44
C ALA A 198 11.96 -4.85 5.73
N LEU A 199 12.53 -3.89 6.48
CA LEU A 199 12.84 -2.56 5.98
C LEU A 199 13.81 -2.52 4.78
N PRO A 200 14.91 -3.31 4.74
CA PRO A 200 15.81 -3.32 3.58
C PRO A 200 15.10 -3.69 2.28
N THR A 201 14.04 -4.52 2.33
CA THR A 201 13.23 -4.93 1.18
C THR A 201 12.48 -3.76 0.54
N LEU A 202 12.22 -2.69 1.32
CA LEU A 202 11.49 -1.51 0.88
C LEU A 202 12.35 -0.59 0.00
N LYS A 203 13.68 -0.61 0.14
CA LYS A 203 14.60 0.35 -0.49
C LYS A 203 14.43 0.48 -2.01
N PRO A 204 14.28 -0.61 -2.80
CA PRO A 204 14.09 -0.50 -4.24
C PRO A 204 12.76 0.14 -4.66
N TYR A 205 11.80 0.23 -3.73
CA TYR A 205 10.43 0.68 -4.00
C TYR A 205 10.13 2.06 -3.43
N ARG A 206 11.13 2.78 -2.91
CA ARG A 206 10.97 4.04 -2.18
C ARG A 206 10.04 5.05 -2.86
N GLU A 207 10.12 5.18 -4.17
CA GLU A 207 9.33 6.16 -4.94
C GLU A 207 7.87 5.75 -5.12
N TRP A 208 7.55 4.48 -4.88
CA TRP A 208 6.18 3.95 -4.99
C TRP A 208 5.52 3.68 -3.64
N LEU A 209 6.28 3.77 -2.54
CA LEU A 209 5.72 3.56 -1.20
C LEU A 209 4.84 4.72 -0.79
N GLN A 210 3.77 4.43 -0.02
CA GLN A 210 2.86 5.45 0.50
C GLN A 210 2.34 5.10 1.88
N THR A 211 1.66 3.97 2.03
CA THR A 211 0.93 3.61 3.26
C THR A 211 1.49 2.34 3.88
N CYS A 212 1.74 2.40 5.19
CA CYS A 212 2.10 1.25 6.03
C CYS A 212 1.08 1.09 7.15
N ALA A 213 0.42 -0.07 7.24
CA ALA A 213 -0.33 -0.40 8.44
C ALA A 213 0.57 -1.11 9.46
N ILE A 214 0.49 -0.72 10.73
CA ILE A 214 1.30 -1.31 11.78
C ILE A 214 0.39 -1.85 12.90
N ALA A 215 0.61 -3.11 13.27
CA ALA A 215 0.04 -3.73 14.46
C ALA A 215 1.19 -4.22 15.35
N THR A 216 1.51 -3.48 16.40
CA THR A 216 2.57 -3.79 17.36
C THR A 216 2.28 -3.14 18.70
N SER A 217 3.11 -3.36 19.73
CA SER A 217 2.99 -2.68 21.02
C SER A 217 3.30 -1.19 20.90
N SER A 218 2.68 -0.37 21.75
CA SER A 218 2.94 1.07 21.80
C SER A 218 4.41 1.42 22.06
N SER A 219 5.13 0.60 22.81
CA SER A 219 6.56 0.78 23.09
C SER A 219 7.46 0.64 21.86
N ARG A 220 7.02 -0.10 20.83
CA ARG A 220 7.76 -0.32 19.57
C ARG A 220 7.29 0.59 18.45
N LEU A 221 6.04 1.07 18.52
CA LEU A 221 5.36 1.75 17.42
C LEU A 221 6.13 2.96 16.91
N PHE A 222 6.52 3.89 17.80
CA PHE A 222 7.14 5.15 17.37
C PHE A 222 8.52 4.95 16.75
N ALA A 223 9.36 4.08 17.35
CA ALA A 223 10.67 3.75 16.77
C ALA A 223 10.55 3.08 15.40
N LEU A 224 9.59 2.17 15.23
CA LEU A 224 9.33 1.51 13.96
C LEU A 224 8.76 2.49 12.93
N ALA A 225 7.83 3.36 13.33
CA ALA A 225 7.24 4.38 12.49
C ALA A 225 8.30 5.36 11.93
N GLN A 226 9.23 5.80 12.76
CA GLN A 226 10.34 6.64 12.34
C GLN A 226 11.20 5.93 11.29
N GLN A 227 11.59 4.68 11.54
CA GLN A 227 12.38 3.89 10.60
C GLN A 227 11.65 3.69 9.27
N VAL A 228 10.36 3.37 9.30
CA VAL A 228 9.52 3.21 8.10
C VAL A 228 9.45 4.52 7.29
N GLY A 229 9.31 5.67 7.97
CA GLY A 229 9.30 6.99 7.33
C GLY A 229 10.59 7.30 6.56
N GLU A 230 11.76 6.85 7.05
CA GLU A 230 13.05 7.00 6.35
C GLU A 230 13.09 6.27 5.00
N TYR A 231 12.24 5.25 4.81
CA TYR A 231 12.10 4.51 3.55
C TYR A 231 11.08 5.12 2.57
N GLY A 232 10.46 6.26 2.91
CA GLY A 232 9.56 6.98 1.99
C GLY A 232 8.08 6.69 2.21
N ILE A 233 7.69 6.24 3.41
CA ILE A 233 6.30 6.08 3.79
C ILE A 233 5.75 7.41 4.31
N ASP A 234 4.66 7.85 3.71
CA ASP A 234 3.99 9.11 4.04
C ASP A 234 2.85 8.95 5.04
N ARG A 235 2.30 7.73 5.14
CA ARG A 235 1.17 7.46 6.01
C ARG A 235 1.34 6.16 6.80
N ILE A 236 1.18 6.24 8.11
CA ILE A 236 1.12 5.10 9.02
C ILE A 236 -0.25 5.03 9.64
N CYS A 237 -0.87 3.86 9.65
CA CYS A 237 -2.23 3.67 10.16
C CYS A 237 -2.38 2.32 10.90
N PRO A 238 -3.46 2.11 11.66
CA PRO A 238 -3.82 0.81 12.18
C PRO A 238 -4.18 -0.17 11.06
N VAL A 239 -3.94 -1.47 11.27
CA VAL A 239 -4.43 -2.55 10.41
C VAL A 239 -5.96 -2.55 10.39
N GLY A 240 -6.56 -2.68 9.23
CA GLY A 240 -8.01 -2.56 8.98
C GLY A 240 -8.46 -1.15 8.62
N GLU A 241 -7.55 -0.16 8.62
CA GLU A 241 -7.84 1.22 8.27
C GLU A 241 -7.00 1.76 7.08
N MET A 242 -6.35 0.89 6.34
CA MET A 242 -5.50 1.33 5.21
C MET A 242 -6.31 2.12 4.18
N ASN A 243 -7.48 1.64 3.82
CA ASN A 243 -8.36 2.28 2.83
C ASN A 243 -9.22 3.42 3.40
N ARG A 244 -8.98 3.85 4.66
CA ARG A 244 -9.74 4.90 5.36
C ARG A 244 -8.81 6.04 5.79
N ALA A 245 -8.30 6.78 4.83
CA ALA A 245 -7.52 7.99 5.15
C ALA A 245 -8.40 9.01 5.87
N LYS A 246 -7.87 9.60 6.94
CA LYS A 246 -8.58 10.64 7.72
C LYS A 246 -8.41 12.00 7.04
N SER A 247 -9.39 12.88 7.24
CA SER A 247 -9.30 14.27 6.77
C SER A 247 -8.01 14.93 7.26
N GLY A 248 -7.34 15.67 6.40
CA GLY A 248 -6.12 16.39 6.73
C GLY A 248 -4.83 15.56 6.65
N TRP A 249 -4.89 14.28 6.22
CA TRP A 249 -3.67 13.53 5.97
C TRP A 249 -2.90 14.10 4.77
N HIS A 250 -1.59 14.02 4.81
CA HIS A 250 -0.71 14.51 3.75
C HIS A 250 -0.63 13.47 2.63
N HIS A 251 -1.40 13.67 1.56
CA HIS A 251 -1.41 12.75 0.42
C HIS A 251 -0.04 12.78 -0.28
N ASP A 252 0.61 11.63 -0.39
CA ASP A 252 1.97 11.48 -0.90
C ASP A 252 2.99 12.43 -0.21
N GLY A 253 2.80 12.66 1.11
CA GLY A 253 3.67 13.54 1.91
C GLY A 253 3.49 15.04 1.66
N GLY A 254 2.58 15.43 0.76
CA GLY A 254 2.34 16.82 0.37
C GLY A 254 1.21 17.50 1.15
N PHE A 255 1.12 18.81 1.00
CA PHE A 255 -0.01 19.59 1.52
C PHE A 255 -1.10 19.67 0.46
N ASN A 256 -2.29 19.15 0.74
CA ASN A 256 -3.36 19.00 -0.25
C ASN A 256 -3.86 20.30 -0.91
N ILE A 257 -3.62 21.45 -0.30
CA ILE A 257 -4.12 22.76 -0.76
C ILE A 257 -3.00 23.68 -1.23
N LEU A 258 -1.80 23.60 -0.64
CA LEU A 258 -0.73 24.58 -0.92
C LEU A 258 -0.33 24.64 -2.40
N ASP A 259 -0.31 23.48 -3.06
CA ASP A 259 0.02 23.40 -4.49
C ASP A 259 -1.09 23.93 -5.42
N LEU A 260 -2.28 24.21 -4.86
CA LEU A 260 -3.45 24.73 -5.58
C LEU A 260 -3.67 26.21 -5.36
N VAL A 261 -2.91 26.86 -4.48
CA VAL A 261 -3.02 28.29 -4.17
C VAL A 261 -1.74 29.01 -4.53
N ARG A 262 -1.86 30.29 -4.81
CA ARG A 262 -0.74 31.17 -5.07
C ARG A 262 -0.74 32.31 -4.05
N ALA A 263 0.37 32.48 -3.37
CA ALA A 263 0.57 33.61 -2.49
C ALA A 263 0.79 34.92 -3.31
N VAL A 264 0.30 36.01 -2.78
CA VAL A 264 0.62 37.38 -3.25
C VAL A 264 1.23 38.10 -2.08
N ASP A 265 2.46 38.50 -2.24
CA ASP A 265 3.19 39.24 -1.22
C ASP A 265 3.05 40.75 -1.46
N ILE A 266 2.67 41.46 -0.41
CA ILE A 266 2.74 42.93 -0.37
C ILE A 266 4.00 43.27 0.41
N GLU A 267 5.00 43.82 -0.27
CA GLU A 267 6.27 44.15 0.36
C GLU A 267 6.11 45.26 1.41
N ARG A 268 6.88 45.17 2.50
CA ARG A 268 6.76 45.95 3.72
C ARG A 268 6.66 47.46 3.52
N ASN A 269 7.25 48.00 2.44
CA ASN A 269 7.26 49.42 2.18
C ASN A 269 6.16 49.90 1.23
N THR A 270 5.36 48.96 0.68
CA THR A 270 4.32 49.27 -0.30
C THR A 270 3.18 50.05 0.35
N ASP A 271 2.77 49.68 1.55
CA ASP A 271 1.77 50.36 2.37
C ASP A 271 2.21 51.80 2.73
N ARG A 272 3.44 51.96 3.20
CA ARG A 272 3.99 53.28 3.54
C ARG A 272 4.13 54.17 2.32
N TYR A 273 4.48 53.61 1.16
CA TYR A 273 4.54 54.37 -0.08
C TYR A 273 3.14 54.77 -0.53
N ALA A 274 2.16 53.88 -0.37
CA ALA A 274 0.77 54.18 -0.66
C ALA A 274 0.21 55.32 0.20
N ASP A 275 0.57 55.36 1.49
CA ASP A 275 0.17 56.44 2.40
C ASP A 275 0.59 57.84 1.89
N THR A 276 1.62 57.94 1.05
CA THR A 276 2.05 59.22 0.46
C THR A 276 1.08 59.77 -0.59
N PHE A 277 0.14 58.95 -1.05
CA PHE A 277 -0.89 59.32 -2.03
C PHE A 277 -2.28 59.45 -1.39
N ASP A 278 -2.41 59.18 -0.08
CA ASP A 278 -3.66 59.40 0.60
C ASP A 278 -3.93 60.92 0.64
N ILE A 279 -5.07 61.30 0.08
CA ILE A 279 -5.58 62.64 0.16
C ILE A 279 -6.25 62.73 1.54
N ASP A 280 -5.73 63.53 2.44
CA ASP A 280 -6.42 63.89 3.67
C ASP A 280 -7.80 64.43 3.31
N TYR A 281 -8.84 63.65 3.57
CA TYR A 281 -10.21 64.15 3.51
C TYR A 281 -10.41 65.01 4.76
N GLU A 282 -10.19 66.34 4.64
CA GLU A 282 -10.74 67.32 5.58
C GLU A 282 -12.27 67.44 5.45
#